data_5a890f7d30c768e4f62c8341f80d6bca
#
_entry.id   5a890f7d30c768e4f62c8341f80d6bca
#
_cell.length_a   1.000
_cell.length_b   1.000
_cell.length_c   1.000
_cell.angle_alpha   90.00
_cell.angle_beta   90.00
_cell.angle_gamma   90.00
#
_symmetry.space_group_name_H-M   'P 1'
#
loop_
_entity.id
_entity.type
_entity.pdbx_description
1 polymer ?
#
loop_
_entity_poly.entity_id
_entity_poly.type
_entity_poly.pdbx_seq_one_letter_code
_entity_poly.pdbx_strand_id
1 'polypeptide(L)'
;MWVLTSGLAQCLWELPFVLWKVRYLQPLKSTQTLEVDELWAWPFWMYGSGDTRYMRQHSSSHATETMLVISGPFELAAVAMFKARRHYKTALLISALTHWGFFWANTSVIYIAEIYDNYENIADGWVGYWVKWAGLNLQWSVLSPICTFACLWLLCGKVREETKFEMSLKGD
;
A
#
# COMPACT_ATOMS: atom_id res chain seq x y z
N MET A 1 7.05 -12.25 1.53
CA MET A 1 7.39 -11.55 0.27
C MET A 1 6.62 -10.24 0.15
N TRP A 2 5.27 -10.25 0.13
CA TRP A 2 4.44 -9.05 -0.06
C TRP A 2 4.77 -7.90 0.91
N VAL A 3 4.85 -8.14 2.22
CA VAL A 3 5.21 -7.14 3.24
C VAL A 3 6.55 -6.46 2.94
N LEU A 4 7.55 -7.21 2.48
CA LEU A 4 8.83 -6.62 2.09
C LEU A 4 8.70 -5.76 0.84
N THR A 5 7.99 -6.24 -0.16
CA THR A 5 7.82 -5.52 -1.43
C THR A 5 7.05 -4.22 -1.21
N SER A 6 5.95 -4.26 -0.42
CA SER A 6 5.18 -3.06 -0.10
C SER A 6 5.99 -2.07 0.73
N GLY A 7 6.69 -2.51 1.77
CA GLY A 7 7.54 -1.63 2.57
C GLY A 7 8.66 -0.95 1.77
N LEU A 8 9.29 -1.68 0.84
CA LEU A 8 10.28 -1.08 -0.06
C LEU A 8 9.65 -0.10 -1.05
N ALA A 9 8.48 -0.43 -1.61
CA ALA A 9 7.77 0.47 -2.51
C ALA A 9 7.44 1.79 -1.83
N GLN A 10 6.93 1.75 -0.59
CA GLN A 10 6.61 2.95 0.17
C GLN A 10 7.84 3.81 0.47
N CYS A 11 8.95 3.21 0.87
CA CYS A 11 10.15 3.95 1.26
C CYS A 11 10.96 4.45 0.06
N LEU A 12 11.03 3.68 -1.03
CA LEU A 12 11.93 3.99 -2.14
C LEU A 12 11.20 4.67 -3.30
N TRP A 13 9.90 4.56 -3.35
CA TRP A 13 9.11 5.02 -4.48
C TRP A 13 8.06 6.06 -4.10
N GLU A 14 7.15 5.74 -3.20
CA GLU A 14 6.11 6.67 -2.77
C GLU A 14 6.68 7.86 -1.99
N LEU A 15 7.71 7.65 -1.18
CA LEU A 15 8.36 8.74 -0.44
C LEU A 15 8.93 9.83 -1.35
N PRO A 16 9.67 9.55 -2.43
CA PRO A 16 10.05 10.57 -3.41
C PRO A 16 8.86 11.33 -4.00
N PHE A 17 7.77 10.64 -4.32
CA PHE A 17 6.55 11.28 -4.81
C PHE A 17 5.99 12.29 -3.80
N VAL A 18 5.86 11.91 -2.54
CA VAL A 18 5.35 12.79 -1.48
C VAL A 18 6.25 14.00 -1.27
N LEU A 19 7.58 13.80 -1.27
CA LEU A 19 8.55 14.88 -1.02
C LEU A 19 8.71 15.83 -2.21
N TRP A 20 8.62 15.33 -3.43
CA TRP A 20 8.93 16.10 -4.64
C TRP A 20 7.74 16.31 -5.56
N LYS A 21 6.55 16.08 -5.06
CA LYS A 21 5.28 16.23 -5.76
C LYS A 21 5.19 17.50 -6.64
N VAL A 22 5.61 18.63 -6.10
CA VAL A 22 5.54 19.93 -6.81
C VAL A 22 6.36 19.92 -8.11
N ARG A 23 7.45 19.16 -8.15
CA ARG A 23 8.32 19.08 -9.32
C ARG A 23 7.76 18.15 -10.42
N TYR A 24 6.97 17.15 -10.04
CA TYR A 24 6.48 16.11 -10.95
C TYR A 24 5.06 16.36 -11.44
N LEU A 25 4.29 17.14 -10.71
CA LEU A 25 2.91 17.49 -11.06
C LEU A 25 2.78 18.81 -11.83
N GLN A 26 3.84 19.32 -12.41
CA GLN A 26 3.69 20.12 -13.60
C GLN A 26 2.78 19.34 -14.54
N PRO A 27 1.71 19.95 -15.11
CA PRO A 27 0.74 19.20 -15.87
C PRO A 27 1.47 18.35 -16.90
N LEU A 28 1.51 17.05 -16.67
CA LEU A 28 1.98 16.12 -17.67
C LEU A 28 1.05 16.34 -18.85
N LYS A 29 1.50 17.13 -19.80
CA LYS A 29 0.80 17.29 -21.05
C LYS A 29 0.64 15.86 -21.58
N SER A 30 -0.55 15.53 -21.99
CA SER A 30 -0.90 14.18 -22.50
C SER A 30 0.01 13.68 -23.64
N THR A 31 0.90 14.51 -24.12
CA THR A 31 1.86 14.31 -25.20
C THR A 31 3.32 14.30 -24.75
N GLN A 32 3.62 14.42 -23.44
CA GLN A 32 5.01 14.35 -22.99
C GLN A 32 5.51 12.90 -23.01
N THR A 33 6.48 12.65 -23.86
CA THR A 33 7.38 11.49 -23.74
C THR A 33 8.25 11.73 -22.50
N LEU A 34 8.27 10.77 -21.57
CA LEU A 34 9.19 10.82 -20.43
C LEU A 34 10.63 10.82 -20.96
N GLU A 35 11.42 11.77 -20.50
CA GLU A 35 12.85 11.79 -20.74
C GLU A 35 13.51 10.61 -20.01
N VAL A 36 14.69 10.17 -20.49
CA VAL A 36 15.36 8.97 -19.92
C VAL A 36 15.71 9.15 -18.44
N ASP A 37 15.99 10.37 -18.02
CA ASP A 37 16.25 10.71 -16.61
C ASP A 37 14.97 10.80 -15.77
N GLU A 38 13.79 10.78 -16.38
CA GLU A 38 12.49 10.80 -15.72
C GLU A 38 11.83 9.40 -15.62
N LEU A 39 12.48 8.35 -16.10
CA LEU A 39 11.93 6.99 -16.10
C LEU A 39 11.53 6.49 -14.71
N TRP A 40 12.16 6.97 -13.65
CA TRP A 40 11.78 6.65 -12.28
C TRP A 40 10.39 7.22 -11.90
N ALA A 41 9.91 8.27 -12.57
CA ALA A 41 8.57 8.84 -12.38
C ALA A 41 7.49 8.12 -13.19
N TRP A 42 7.88 7.16 -14.06
CA TRP A 42 6.97 6.44 -14.96
C TRP A 42 5.74 5.84 -14.27
N PRO A 43 5.82 5.23 -13.10
CA PRO A 43 4.64 4.67 -12.46
C PRO A 43 3.66 5.73 -11.96
N PHE A 44 4.17 6.88 -11.47
CA PHE A 44 3.29 7.99 -11.08
C PHE A 44 2.58 8.57 -12.31
N TRP A 45 3.28 8.64 -13.43
CA TRP A 45 2.66 8.98 -14.70
C TRP A 45 1.60 7.94 -15.10
N MET A 46 1.86 6.67 -14.90
CA MET A 46 0.90 5.60 -15.18
C MET A 46 -0.34 5.70 -14.28
N TYR A 47 -0.16 5.89 -12.98
CA TYR A 47 -1.24 6.15 -12.04
C TYR A 47 -2.01 7.43 -12.43
N GLY A 48 -1.35 8.52 -12.65
CA GLY A 48 -1.95 9.80 -13.04
C GLY A 48 -2.70 9.75 -14.37
N SER A 49 -2.28 8.90 -15.30
CA SER A 49 -3.01 8.67 -16.56
C SER A 49 -4.30 7.86 -16.38
N GLY A 50 -4.50 7.23 -15.24
CA GLY A 50 -5.70 6.50 -14.86
C GLY A 50 -6.58 7.27 -13.88
N ASP A 51 -5.93 8.01 -12.99
CA ASP A 51 -6.58 8.80 -11.94
C ASP A 51 -5.96 10.20 -11.93
N THR A 52 -6.70 11.17 -12.41
CA THR A 52 -6.22 12.55 -12.59
C THR A 52 -5.89 13.27 -11.29
N ARG A 53 -6.31 12.75 -10.13
CA ARG A 53 -5.96 13.30 -8.81
C ARG A 53 -4.46 13.24 -8.54
N TYR A 54 -3.78 12.22 -9.08
CA TYR A 54 -2.32 12.13 -9.03
C TYR A 54 -1.64 13.23 -9.84
N MET A 55 -2.29 13.69 -10.92
CA MET A 55 -1.78 14.77 -11.78
C MET A 55 -2.11 16.15 -11.27
N ARG A 56 -3.28 16.30 -10.61
CA ARG A 56 -3.80 17.58 -10.12
C ARG A 56 -3.41 17.71 -8.69
N GLN A 57 -2.46 17.91 -8.10
CA GLN A 57 -2.19 18.18 -6.67
C GLN A 57 -3.42 18.06 -5.73
N HIS A 58 -4.23 17.03 -5.92
CA HIS A 58 -5.45 16.86 -5.14
C HIS A 58 -5.10 16.44 -3.71
N SER A 59 -5.67 17.14 -2.73
CA SER A 59 -5.33 16.93 -1.32
C SER A 59 -5.59 15.52 -0.83
N SER A 60 -6.65 14.86 -1.32
CA SER A 60 -6.98 13.50 -0.88
C SER A 60 -5.96 12.48 -1.34
N SER A 61 -5.52 12.52 -2.62
CA SER A 61 -4.49 11.60 -3.10
C SER A 61 -3.16 11.80 -2.36
N HIS A 62 -2.81 13.06 -2.12
CA HIS A 62 -1.57 13.35 -1.38
C HIS A 62 -1.61 12.89 0.08
N ALA A 63 -2.74 13.07 0.74
CA ALA A 63 -2.94 12.56 2.10
C ALA A 63 -2.84 11.03 2.14
N THR A 64 -3.46 10.35 1.19
CA THR A 64 -3.40 8.89 1.07
C THR A 64 -1.97 8.39 0.86
N GLU A 65 -1.23 8.98 -0.08
CA GLU A 65 0.17 8.61 -0.33
C GLU A 65 1.06 8.91 0.88
N THR A 66 0.82 10.01 1.58
CA THR A 66 1.55 10.32 2.82
C THR A 66 1.31 9.24 3.89
N MET A 67 0.08 8.79 4.05
CA MET A 67 -0.25 7.71 4.98
C MET A 67 0.41 6.39 4.58
N LEU A 68 0.45 6.07 3.29
CA LEU A 68 1.13 4.89 2.79
C LEU A 68 2.64 4.96 3.07
N VAL A 69 3.28 6.08 2.80
CA VAL A 69 4.72 6.29 3.10
C VAL A 69 5.03 6.08 4.58
N ILE A 70 4.18 6.57 5.49
CA ILE A 70 4.35 6.35 6.93
C ILE A 70 4.35 4.87 7.27
N SER A 71 3.62 4.03 6.55
CA SER A 71 3.55 2.60 6.81
C SER A 71 4.83 1.84 6.45
N GLY A 72 5.60 2.31 5.48
CA GLY A 72 6.78 1.61 4.95
C GLY A 72 7.82 1.22 6.01
N PRO A 73 8.28 2.12 6.88
CA PRO A 73 9.22 1.79 7.96
C PRO A 73 8.69 0.71 8.91
N PHE A 74 7.39 0.70 9.22
CA PHE A 74 6.79 -0.32 10.07
C PHE A 74 6.82 -1.70 9.41
N GLU A 75 6.56 -1.78 8.11
CA GLU A 75 6.65 -3.03 7.37
C GLU A 75 8.08 -3.57 7.29
N LEU A 76 9.05 -2.72 7.02
CA LEU A 76 10.46 -3.11 7.00
C LEU A 76 10.92 -3.58 8.40
N ALA A 77 10.49 -2.90 9.46
CA ALA A 77 10.76 -3.33 10.84
C ALA A 77 10.12 -4.70 11.13
N ALA A 78 8.88 -4.93 10.70
CA ALA A 78 8.20 -6.23 10.86
C ALA A 78 8.97 -7.35 10.13
N VAL A 79 9.45 -7.10 8.90
CA VAL A 79 10.26 -8.07 8.16
C VAL A 79 11.58 -8.38 8.89
N ALA A 80 12.26 -7.36 9.42
CA ALA A 80 13.48 -7.53 10.18
C ALA A 80 13.26 -8.36 11.46
N MET A 81 12.21 -8.06 12.21
CA MET A 81 11.81 -8.84 13.41
C MET A 81 11.50 -10.28 13.07
N PHE A 82 10.78 -10.51 11.97
CA PHE A 82 10.43 -11.84 11.49
C PHE A 82 11.68 -12.65 11.12
N LYS A 83 12.60 -12.06 10.36
CA LYS A 83 13.87 -12.71 9.97
C LYS A 83 14.75 -13.03 11.17
N ALA A 84 14.83 -12.13 12.13
CA ALA A 84 15.61 -12.33 13.36
C ALA A 84 15.02 -13.39 14.28
N ARG A 85 13.83 -13.93 13.96
CA ARG A 85 13.04 -14.86 14.80
C ARG A 85 12.78 -14.33 16.23
N ARG A 86 13.06 -13.06 16.45
CA ARG A 86 12.73 -12.34 17.69
C ARG A 86 11.44 -11.57 17.47
N HIS A 87 10.62 -11.50 18.48
CA HIS A 87 9.37 -10.73 18.43
C HIS A 87 8.43 -11.11 17.27
N TYR A 88 8.42 -12.39 16.91
CA TYR A 88 7.63 -12.93 15.80
C TYR A 88 6.15 -12.51 15.85
N LYS A 89 5.53 -12.57 17.04
CA LYS A 89 4.14 -12.16 17.23
C LYS A 89 3.95 -10.67 16.95
N THR A 90 4.89 -9.84 17.43
CA THR A 90 4.87 -8.40 17.18
C THR A 90 5.00 -8.11 15.68
N ALA A 91 5.88 -8.82 14.98
CA ALA A 91 6.03 -8.69 13.53
C ALA A 91 4.74 -9.01 12.78
N LEU A 92 4.07 -10.11 13.13
CA LEU A 92 2.79 -10.48 12.52
C LEU A 92 1.69 -9.45 12.80
N LEU A 93 1.64 -8.94 14.03
CA LEU A 93 0.66 -7.93 14.42
C LEU A 93 0.89 -6.60 13.69
N ILE A 94 2.14 -6.13 13.61
CA ILE A 94 2.49 -4.92 12.85
C ILE A 94 2.09 -5.10 11.39
N SER A 95 2.45 -6.23 10.76
CA SER A 95 2.09 -6.50 9.36
C SER A 95 0.58 -6.51 9.15
N ALA A 96 -0.18 -7.15 10.05
CA ALA A 96 -1.64 -7.18 9.95
C ALA A 96 -2.26 -5.79 10.06
N LEU A 97 -1.85 -5.00 11.07
CA LEU A 97 -2.35 -3.65 11.31
C LEU A 97 -2.00 -2.70 10.16
N THR A 98 -0.79 -2.80 9.63
CA THR A 98 -0.31 -1.96 8.53
C THR A 98 -1.11 -2.25 7.26
N HIS A 99 -1.28 -3.52 6.90
CA HIS A 99 -2.02 -3.89 5.69
C HIS A 99 -3.51 -3.57 5.81
N TRP A 100 -4.11 -3.75 6.97
CA TRP A 100 -5.52 -3.40 7.17
C TRP A 100 -5.75 -1.89 7.21
N GLY A 101 -5.00 -1.18 8.05
CA GLY A 101 -5.23 0.24 8.33
C GLY A 101 -4.70 1.16 7.24
N PHE A 102 -3.45 0.93 6.77
CA PHE A 102 -2.83 1.85 5.82
C PHE A 102 -3.13 1.49 4.37
N PHE A 103 -3.11 0.22 3.99
CA PHE A 103 -3.34 -0.14 2.60
C PHE A 103 -4.83 -0.32 2.28
N TRP A 104 -5.47 -1.29 2.91
CA TRP A 104 -6.86 -1.61 2.57
C TRP A 104 -7.83 -0.47 2.88
N ALA A 105 -7.73 0.13 4.06
CA ALA A 105 -8.62 1.24 4.44
C ALA A 105 -8.41 2.47 3.56
N ASN A 106 -7.14 2.87 3.29
CA ASN A 106 -6.86 3.99 2.40
C ASN A 106 -7.35 3.75 0.97
N THR A 107 -7.09 2.56 0.41
CA THR A 107 -7.57 2.24 -0.94
C THR A 107 -9.09 2.24 -0.99
N SER A 108 -9.75 1.75 0.06
CA SER A 108 -11.22 1.80 0.15
C SER A 108 -11.75 3.24 0.17
N VAL A 109 -11.07 4.16 0.87
CA VAL A 109 -11.44 5.59 0.88
C VAL A 109 -11.32 6.20 -0.52
N ILE A 110 -10.27 5.85 -1.28
CA ILE A 110 -10.12 6.31 -2.67
C ILE A 110 -11.30 5.84 -3.55
N TYR A 111 -11.68 4.57 -3.45
CA TYR A 111 -12.81 4.04 -4.21
C TYR A 111 -14.14 4.68 -3.81
N ILE A 112 -14.37 4.86 -2.51
CA ILE A 112 -15.58 5.49 -2.00
C ILE A 112 -15.66 6.95 -2.47
N ALA A 113 -14.55 7.69 -2.39
CA ALA A 113 -14.50 9.07 -2.87
C ALA A 113 -14.87 9.16 -4.36
N GLU A 114 -14.37 8.27 -5.20
CA GLU A 114 -14.71 8.26 -6.63
C GLU A 114 -16.20 7.97 -6.91
N ILE A 115 -16.84 7.14 -6.08
CA ILE A 115 -18.28 6.92 -6.20
C ILE A 115 -19.05 8.23 -5.93
N TYR A 116 -18.64 9.01 -4.93
CA TYR A 116 -19.27 10.31 -4.63
C TYR A 116 -18.93 11.39 -5.66
N ASP A 117 -17.76 11.33 -6.28
CA ASP A 117 -17.32 12.22 -7.34
C ASP A 117 -17.83 11.79 -8.73
N ASN A 118 -18.74 10.79 -8.81
CA ASN A 118 -19.25 10.25 -10.07
C ASN A 118 -18.16 9.85 -11.07
N TYR A 119 -17.02 9.39 -10.56
CA TYR A 119 -15.86 8.97 -11.35
C TYR A 119 -15.24 10.06 -12.24
N GLU A 120 -15.42 11.34 -11.90
CA GLU A 120 -14.89 12.46 -12.68
C GLU A 120 -13.36 12.51 -12.78
N ASN A 121 -12.68 11.86 -11.84
CA ASN A 121 -11.21 11.83 -11.80
C ASN A 121 -10.62 10.62 -12.55
N ILE A 122 -11.45 9.71 -13.02
CA ILE A 122 -10.99 8.49 -13.67
C ILE A 122 -10.90 8.72 -15.19
N ALA A 123 -9.86 8.18 -15.80
CA ALA A 123 -9.68 8.28 -17.24
C ALA A 123 -10.79 7.54 -17.99
N ASP A 124 -11.27 8.16 -19.06
CA ASP A 124 -12.34 7.63 -19.88
C ASP A 124 -12.01 6.28 -20.54
N GLY A 125 -13.07 5.53 -20.78
CA GLY A 125 -13.03 4.29 -21.54
C GLY A 125 -12.59 3.08 -20.73
N TRP A 126 -12.71 1.92 -21.36
CA TRP A 126 -12.46 0.62 -20.72
C TRP A 126 -11.03 0.49 -20.18
N VAL A 127 -10.04 0.93 -20.92
CA VAL A 127 -8.63 0.86 -20.52
C VAL A 127 -8.35 1.81 -19.34
N GLY A 128 -8.90 3.03 -19.38
CA GLY A 128 -8.75 3.99 -18.28
C GLY A 128 -9.33 3.44 -16.98
N TYR A 129 -10.57 3.01 -17.02
CA TYR A 129 -11.28 2.54 -15.83
C TYR A 129 -10.76 1.19 -15.32
N TRP A 130 -10.73 0.14 -16.16
CA TRP A 130 -10.46 -1.22 -15.68
C TRP A 130 -8.97 -1.56 -15.58
N VAL A 131 -8.15 -1.07 -16.51
CA VAL A 131 -6.72 -1.41 -16.49
C VAL A 131 -5.93 -0.45 -15.62
N LYS A 132 -6.04 0.85 -15.89
CA LYS A 132 -5.22 1.83 -15.21
C LYS A 132 -5.69 2.13 -13.79
N TRP A 133 -6.98 2.42 -13.60
CA TRP A 133 -7.49 2.78 -12.28
C TRP A 133 -7.77 1.54 -11.42
N ALA A 134 -8.71 0.69 -11.80
CA ALA A 134 -9.09 -0.48 -11.02
C ALA A 134 -7.93 -1.49 -10.94
N GLY A 135 -7.26 -1.80 -12.05
CA GLY A 135 -6.20 -2.80 -12.10
C GLY A 135 -4.97 -2.43 -11.27
N LEU A 136 -4.52 -1.17 -11.33
CA LEU A 136 -3.38 -0.72 -10.53
C LEU A 136 -3.68 -0.67 -9.03
N ASN A 137 -4.93 -0.40 -8.65
CA ASN A 137 -5.33 -0.34 -7.24
C ASN A 137 -5.80 -1.69 -6.68
N LEU A 138 -6.18 -2.66 -7.54
CA LEU A 138 -6.73 -3.95 -7.13
C LEU A 138 -5.76 -4.73 -6.23
N GLN A 139 -4.48 -4.67 -6.49
CA GLN A 139 -3.46 -5.32 -5.66
C GLN A 139 -3.55 -4.90 -4.20
N TRP A 140 -3.75 -3.62 -3.91
CA TRP A 140 -3.87 -3.10 -2.56
C TRP A 140 -5.18 -3.49 -1.89
N SER A 141 -6.26 -3.53 -2.67
CA SER A 141 -7.60 -3.90 -2.21
C SER A 141 -7.74 -5.40 -1.91
N VAL A 142 -7.00 -6.26 -2.62
CA VAL A 142 -7.11 -7.73 -2.51
C VAL A 142 -5.98 -8.33 -1.69
N LEU A 143 -4.73 -7.99 -2.01
CA LEU A 143 -3.58 -8.61 -1.35
C LEU A 143 -3.41 -8.14 0.09
N SER A 144 -3.84 -6.92 0.42
CA SER A 144 -3.71 -6.42 1.79
C SER A 144 -4.63 -7.14 2.78
N PRO A 145 -5.94 -7.35 2.52
CA PRO A 145 -6.75 -8.23 3.35
C PRO A 145 -6.22 -9.65 3.45
N ILE A 146 -5.77 -10.24 2.35
CA ILE A 146 -5.18 -11.59 2.37
C ILE A 146 -3.97 -11.63 3.29
N CYS A 147 -3.07 -10.65 3.19
CA CYS A 147 -1.90 -10.54 4.07
C CYS A 147 -2.32 -10.39 5.53
N THR A 148 -3.29 -9.52 5.81
CA THR A 148 -3.85 -9.34 7.16
C THR A 148 -4.35 -10.65 7.75
N PHE A 149 -5.24 -11.34 7.03
CA PHE A 149 -5.79 -12.62 7.50
C PHE A 149 -4.72 -13.70 7.66
N ALA A 150 -3.75 -13.79 6.75
CA ALA A 150 -2.63 -14.72 6.88
C ALA A 150 -1.79 -14.44 8.13
N CYS A 151 -1.47 -13.17 8.41
CA CYS A 151 -0.73 -12.79 9.61
C CYS A 151 -1.51 -13.10 10.89
N LEU A 152 -2.80 -12.81 10.93
CA LEU A 152 -3.66 -13.13 12.08
C LEU A 152 -3.82 -14.64 12.29
N TRP A 153 -3.97 -15.40 11.21
CA TRP A 153 -4.03 -16.86 11.26
C TRP A 153 -2.76 -17.45 11.89
N LEU A 154 -1.59 -17.02 11.42
CA LEU A 154 -0.30 -17.46 11.96
C LEU A 154 -0.13 -17.03 13.43
N LEU A 155 -0.55 -15.82 13.78
CA LEU A 155 -0.51 -15.32 15.15
C LEU A 155 -1.38 -16.18 16.08
N CYS A 156 -2.61 -16.47 15.70
CA CYS A 156 -3.53 -17.31 16.47
C CYS A 156 -3.00 -18.73 16.61
N GLY A 157 -2.37 -19.28 15.57
CA GLY A 157 -1.72 -20.60 15.63
C GLY A 157 -0.61 -20.65 16.69
N LYS A 158 0.26 -19.65 16.71
CA LYS A 158 1.36 -19.57 17.68
C LYS A 158 0.88 -19.37 19.10
N VAL A 159 -0.11 -18.53 19.34
CA VAL A 159 -0.70 -18.36 20.67
C VAL A 159 -1.29 -19.68 21.17
N ARG A 160 -1.98 -20.43 20.30
CA ARG A 160 -2.56 -21.74 20.66
C ARG A 160 -1.49 -22.77 21.02
N GLU A 161 -0.39 -22.86 20.26
CA GLU A 161 0.73 -23.77 20.55
C GLU A 161 1.35 -23.49 21.93
N GLU A 162 1.62 -22.22 22.23
CA GLU A 162 2.18 -21.79 23.51
C GLU A 162 1.25 -22.11 24.68
N THR A 163 -0.05 -21.81 24.53
CA THR A 163 -1.04 -22.12 25.56
C THR A 163 -1.12 -23.62 25.86
N LYS A 164 -1.05 -24.48 24.81
CA LYS A 164 -1.02 -25.92 25.01
C LYS A 164 0.25 -26.38 25.74
N PHE A 165 1.40 -25.79 25.38
CA PHE A 165 2.66 -26.10 26.04
C PHE A 165 2.64 -25.71 27.53
N GLU A 166 2.14 -24.50 27.86
CA GLU A 166 2.02 -24.05 29.25
C GLU A 166 1.05 -24.91 30.08
N MET A 167 -0.04 -25.39 29.47
CA MET A 167 -0.97 -26.27 30.15
C MET A 167 -0.35 -27.65 30.43
N SER A 168 0.48 -28.16 29.50
CA SER A 168 1.17 -29.44 29.71
C SER A 168 2.19 -29.40 30.85
N LEU A 169 2.83 -28.24 31.06
CA LEU A 169 3.78 -28.02 32.16
C LEU A 169 3.12 -27.89 33.54
N LYS A 170 1.84 -27.54 33.59
CA LYS A 170 1.09 -27.35 34.85
C LYS A 170 0.28 -28.58 35.26
N GLY A 171 0.18 -29.56 34.35
CA GLY A 171 -0.57 -30.82 34.58
C GLY A 171 0.27 -31.95 35.15
N ASP A 172 1.59 -31.75 35.25
CA ASP A 172 2.54 -32.66 35.94
C ASP A 172 2.85 -32.12 37.34
#